data_9a2cac6dd6bf18c743743d1b7ac3a813
#
_entry.id   9a2cac6dd6bf18c743743d1b7ac3a813
#
_cell.length_a   1.000
_cell.length_b   1.000
_cell.length_c   1.000
_cell.angle_alpha   90.00
_cell.angle_beta   90.00
_cell.angle_gamma   90.00
#
_symmetry.space_group_name_H-M   'P 1'
#
loop_
_entity.id
_entity.type
_entity.pdbx_description
1 polymer ?
#
loop_
_entity_poly.entity_id
_entity_poly.type
_entity_poly.pdbx_seq_one_letter_code
_entity_poly.pdbx_strand_id
1 'polypeptide(L)'
;MREALSDLHVGEEVIVLTWLDRAHRDVLKVHPRGDQTRPQQGVFSTRSPDRPNPIGLHRVKIISIQDALRIQVRDLEALHMTPILDIKPVLEEVADY
;
A
#
# COMPACT_ATOMS: atom_id res chain seq x y z
N MET A 1 -16.43 -12.12 -1.38
CA MET A 1 -15.76 -10.88 -0.93
C MET A 1 -16.39 -10.21 0.27
N ARG A 2 -17.72 -10.16 0.33
CA ARG A 2 -18.42 -9.54 1.47
C ARG A 2 -17.97 -10.09 2.82
N GLU A 3 -17.87 -11.39 2.91
CA GLU A 3 -17.49 -12.05 4.17
C GLU A 3 -16.09 -11.69 4.62
N ALA A 4 -15.19 -11.43 3.68
CA ALA A 4 -13.82 -11.03 3.99
C ALA A 4 -13.75 -9.62 4.60
N LEU A 5 -14.74 -8.77 4.33
CA LEU A 5 -14.80 -7.41 4.87
C LEU A 5 -15.62 -7.29 6.16
N SER A 6 -16.27 -8.38 6.59
CA SER A 6 -17.32 -8.32 7.62
C SER A 6 -16.85 -7.87 9.00
N ASP A 7 -15.57 -8.06 9.32
CA ASP A 7 -15.05 -7.71 10.65
C ASP A 7 -14.25 -6.41 10.67
N LEU A 8 -14.31 -5.62 9.60
CA LEU A 8 -13.67 -4.32 9.55
C LEU A 8 -14.57 -3.25 10.13
N HIS A 9 -13.99 -2.32 10.88
CA HIS A 9 -14.71 -1.27 11.56
C HIS A 9 -14.14 0.11 11.25
N VAL A 10 -15.01 1.11 11.22
CA VAL A 10 -14.59 2.51 11.07
C VAL A 10 -13.65 2.86 12.22
N GLY A 11 -12.55 3.54 11.90
CA GLY A 11 -11.50 3.91 12.84
C GLY A 11 -10.35 2.95 12.92
N GLU A 12 -10.50 1.73 12.38
CA GLU A 12 -9.39 0.78 12.32
C GLU A 12 -8.35 1.21 11.30
N GLU A 13 -7.09 0.89 11.61
CA GLU A 13 -6.03 0.95 10.62
C GLU A 13 -5.83 -0.42 9.98
N VAL A 14 -5.64 -0.41 8.68
CA VAL A 14 -5.34 -1.61 7.91
C VAL A 14 -4.15 -1.34 6.97
N ILE A 15 -3.52 -2.43 6.53
CA ILE A 15 -2.50 -2.37 5.49
C ILE A 15 -3.17 -2.79 4.18
N VAL A 16 -3.09 -1.93 3.17
CA VAL A 16 -3.61 -2.21 1.83
C VAL A 16 -2.41 -2.47 0.92
N LEU A 17 -2.42 -3.61 0.26
CA LEU A 17 -1.42 -3.96 -0.75
C LEU A 17 -2.01 -3.71 -2.12
N THR A 18 -1.27 -2.98 -2.95
CA THR A 18 -1.72 -2.59 -4.28
C THR A 18 -0.74 -3.06 -5.34
N TRP A 19 -1.22 -3.21 -6.56
CA TRP A 19 -0.38 -3.39 -7.73
C TRP A 19 -0.25 -2.04 -8.44
N LEU A 20 0.96 -1.47 -8.42
CA LEU A 20 1.22 -0.15 -8.99
C LEU A 20 1.47 -0.32 -10.49
N ASP A 21 0.40 -0.52 -11.24
CA ASP A 21 0.44 -0.92 -12.64
C ASP A 21 1.01 0.14 -13.58
N ARG A 22 1.15 1.39 -13.12
CA ARG A 22 1.77 2.48 -13.88
C ARG A 22 3.22 2.73 -13.51
N ALA A 23 3.77 1.95 -12.59
CA ALA A 23 5.16 2.10 -12.17
C ALA A 23 6.12 1.51 -13.22
N HIS A 24 7.35 1.98 -13.20
CA HIS A 24 8.42 1.45 -14.03
C HIS A 24 9.02 0.21 -13.37
N ARG A 25 9.01 -0.92 -14.07
CA ARG A 25 9.46 -2.20 -13.53
C ARG A 25 10.94 -2.50 -13.81
N ASP A 26 11.59 -1.70 -14.63
CA ASP A 26 12.99 -1.88 -15.00
C ASP A 26 13.96 -1.10 -14.11
N VAL A 27 13.48 -0.45 -13.08
CA VAL A 27 14.29 0.36 -12.16
C VAL A 27 14.86 -0.52 -11.07
N LEU A 28 16.17 -0.51 -10.90
CA LEU A 28 16.88 -1.31 -9.89
C LEU A 28 17.46 -0.46 -8.76
N LYS A 29 17.73 0.81 -9.01
CA LYS A 29 18.26 1.76 -8.03
C LYS A 29 17.54 3.08 -8.13
N VAL A 30 17.36 3.72 -6.99
CA VAL A 30 16.74 5.05 -6.91
C VAL A 30 17.44 5.89 -5.85
N HIS A 31 17.26 7.21 -5.95
CA HIS A 31 17.58 8.13 -4.86
C HIS A 31 16.39 8.13 -3.90
N PRO A 32 16.60 7.82 -2.61
CA PRO A 32 15.48 7.81 -1.66
C PRO A 32 14.71 9.12 -1.66
N ARG A 33 13.40 9.04 -1.84
CA ARG A 33 12.50 10.21 -1.91
C ARG A 33 12.87 11.23 -2.98
N GLY A 34 13.57 10.79 -4.04
CA GLY A 34 14.04 11.69 -5.08
C GLY A 34 15.14 12.65 -4.66
N ASP A 35 15.73 12.47 -3.48
CA ASP A 35 16.77 13.35 -2.95
C ASP A 35 18.10 13.06 -3.62
N GLN A 36 18.50 13.93 -4.54
CA GLN A 36 19.73 13.80 -5.29
C GLN A 36 21.00 13.95 -4.45
N THR A 37 20.86 14.48 -3.20
CA THR A 37 22.01 14.62 -2.29
C THR A 37 22.35 13.32 -1.57
N ARG A 38 21.49 12.33 -1.63
CA ARG A 38 21.71 11.01 -1.04
C ARG A 38 22.22 10.04 -2.10
N PRO A 39 23.04 9.05 -1.72
CA PRO A 39 23.46 8.03 -2.67
C PRO A 39 22.26 7.21 -3.14
N GLN A 40 22.37 6.68 -4.36
CA GLN A 40 21.39 5.74 -4.86
C GLN A 40 21.38 4.47 -4.01
N GLN A 41 20.17 3.91 -3.84
CA GLN A 41 19.99 2.63 -3.15
C GLN A 41 19.27 1.64 -4.06
N GLY A 42 19.56 0.36 -3.89
CA GLY A 42 18.79 -0.71 -4.50
C GLY A 42 17.33 -0.58 -4.10
N VAL A 43 16.41 -0.81 -5.03
CA VAL A 43 14.99 -0.56 -4.81
C VAL A 43 14.41 -1.42 -3.70
N PHE A 44 14.96 -2.61 -3.44
CA PHE A 44 14.47 -3.47 -2.35
C PHE A 44 14.85 -2.95 -0.96
N SER A 45 15.71 -1.94 -0.88
CA SER A 45 16.00 -1.22 0.36
C SER A 45 15.19 0.06 0.50
N THR A 46 14.20 0.25 -0.35
CA THR A 46 13.36 1.45 -0.41
C THR A 46 11.89 1.08 -0.54
N ARG A 47 11.03 2.07 -0.41
CA ARG A 47 9.60 1.96 -0.69
C ARG A 47 9.22 2.58 -2.03
N SER A 48 10.20 2.76 -2.94
CA SER A 48 9.93 3.32 -4.27
C SER A 48 8.86 2.50 -5.01
N PRO A 49 7.90 3.16 -5.66
CA PRO A 49 6.94 2.46 -6.52
C PRO A 49 7.60 1.86 -7.77
N ASP A 50 8.67 2.46 -8.25
CA ASP A 50 9.39 1.98 -9.43
C ASP A 50 10.35 0.87 -9.02
N ARG A 51 9.98 -0.36 -9.34
CA ARG A 51 10.69 -1.57 -8.93
C ARG A 51 10.20 -2.76 -9.75
N PRO A 52 10.95 -3.89 -9.79
CA PRO A 52 10.55 -5.04 -10.62
C PRO A 52 9.17 -5.61 -10.30
N ASN A 53 8.82 -5.67 -9.02
CA ASN A 53 7.48 -6.05 -8.58
C ASN A 53 6.86 -4.86 -7.84
N PRO A 54 6.12 -3.99 -8.55
CA PRO A 54 5.67 -2.73 -7.99
C PRO A 54 4.43 -2.92 -7.11
N ILE A 55 4.63 -3.58 -5.99
CA ILE A 55 3.59 -3.79 -4.98
C ILE A 55 3.69 -2.65 -3.99
N GLY A 56 2.61 -1.88 -3.87
CA GLY A 56 2.49 -0.82 -2.87
C GLY A 56 2.02 -1.37 -1.56
N LEU A 57 2.52 -0.82 -0.46
CA LEU A 57 2.07 -1.12 0.89
C LEU A 57 1.63 0.19 1.53
N HIS A 58 0.36 0.26 1.91
CA HIS A 58 -0.24 1.50 2.43
C HIS A 58 -0.89 1.22 3.77
N ARG A 59 -0.46 1.93 4.80
CA ARG A 59 -1.12 1.91 6.10
C ARG A 59 -2.17 3.00 6.11
N VAL A 60 -3.43 2.62 6.21
CA VAL A 60 -4.56 3.53 6.04
C VAL A 60 -5.57 3.34 7.14
N LYS A 61 -6.37 4.38 7.38
CA LYS A 61 -7.46 4.35 8.36
C LYS A 61 -8.80 4.27 7.66
N ILE A 62 -9.65 3.38 8.12
CA ILE A 62 -11.01 3.25 7.59
C ILE A 62 -11.84 4.41 8.14
N ILE A 63 -12.36 5.26 7.26
CA ILE A 63 -13.17 6.41 7.66
C ILE A 63 -14.66 6.22 7.41
N SER A 64 -15.03 5.26 6.54
CA SER A 64 -16.42 5.00 6.25
C SER A 64 -16.57 3.59 5.67
N ILE A 65 -17.64 2.91 6.07
CA ILE A 65 -18.05 1.65 5.44
C ILE A 65 -19.46 1.90 4.91
N GLN A 66 -19.58 2.00 3.58
CA GLN A 66 -20.84 2.39 2.95
C GLN A 66 -21.76 1.20 2.76
N ASP A 67 -21.20 0.06 2.44
CA ASP A 67 -21.89 -1.22 2.40
C ASP A 67 -20.85 -2.35 2.48
N ALA A 68 -21.29 -3.59 2.32
CA ALA A 68 -20.40 -4.75 2.47
C ALA A 68 -19.29 -4.83 1.40
N LEU A 69 -19.31 -3.94 0.40
CA LEU A 69 -18.37 -3.95 -0.72
C LEU A 69 -17.58 -2.65 -0.87
N ARG A 70 -17.90 -1.61 -0.08
CA ARG A 70 -17.27 -0.30 -0.20
C ARG A 70 -16.76 0.20 1.12
N ILE A 71 -15.46 0.41 1.22
CA ILE A 71 -14.84 1.09 2.35
C ILE A 71 -14.10 2.31 1.83
N GLN A 72 -14.18 3.38 2.59
CA GLN A 72 -13.46 4.61 2.33
C GLN A 72 -12.32 4.73 3.34
N VAL A 73 -11.13 5.03 2.86
CA VAL A 73 -9.93 5.07 3.70
C VAL A 73 -9.23 6.42 3.55
N ARG A 74 -8.42 6.75 4.56
CA ARG A 74 -7.56 7.92 4.57
C ARG A 74 -6.12 7.51 4.28
N ASP A 75 -5.38 8.41 3.67
CA ASP A 75 -3.93 8.28 3.46
C ASP A 75 -3.52 7.20 2.45
N LEU A 76 -4.40 6.82 1.55
CA LEU A 76 -4.06 5.92 0.47
C LEU A 76 -3.36 6.69 -0.65
N GLU A 77 -2.07 6.48 -0.80
CA GLU A 77 -1.25 7.10 -1.84
C GLU A 77 -1.19 6.20 -3.08
N ALA A 78 -2.28 6.16 -3.83
CA ALA A 78 -2.36 5.38 -5.05
C ALA A 78 -3.20 6.12 -6.07
N LEU A 79 -2.91 5.91 -7.35
CA LEU A 79 -3.70 6.48 -8.43
C LEU A 79 -5.07 5.82 -8.48
N HIS A 80 -6.06 6.59 -8.97
CA HIS A 80 -7.39 6.06 -9.20
C HIS A 80 -7.33 4.81 -10.08
N MET A 81 -8.13 3.80 -9.76
CA MET A 81 -8.19 2.52 -10.45
C MET A 81 -6.96 1.62 -10.26
N THR A 82 -6.07 1.95 -9.32
CA THR A 82 -4.97 1.05 -8.97
C THR A 82 -5.54 -0.24 -8.36
N PRO A 83 -5.18 -1.41 -8.90
CA PRO A 83 -5.69 -2.68 -8.35
C PRO A 83 -5.26 -2.92 -6.91
N ILE A 84 -6.18 -3.39 -6.09
CA ILE A 84 -5.91 -3.81 -4.72
C ILE A 84 -5.69 -5.31 -4.71
N LEU A 85 -4.54 -5.73 -4.19
CA LEU A 85 -4.18 -7.14 -4.11
C LEU A 85 -4.67 -7.79 -2.82
N ASP A 86 -4.63 -7.06 -1.70
CA ASP A 86 -4.92 -7.64 -0.40
C ASP A 86 -5.16 -6.55 0.64
N ILE A 87 -5.82 -6.91 1.72
CA ILE A 87 -6.02 -6.07 2.90
C ILE A 87 -5.64 -6.90 4.12
N LYS A 88 -4.78 -6.36 4.98
CA LYS A 88 -4.33 -7.03 6.20
C LYS A 88 -4.51 -6.14 7.41
N PRO A 89 -4.81 -6.70 8.57
CA PRO A 89 -4.87 -5.90 9.79
C PRO A 89 -3.48 -5.41 10.20
N VAL A 90 -3.42 -4.30 10.93
CA VAL A 90 -2.20 -3.86 11.60
C VAL A 90 -2.10 -4.59 12.92
N LEU A 91 -1.02 -5.34 13.13
CA LEU A 91 -0.76 -6.07 14.36
C LEU A 91 0.43 -5.44 15.09
N GLU A 92 0.22 -5.07 16.34
CA GLU A 92 1.21 -4.29 17.07
C GLU A 92 2.40 -5.08 17.58
N GLU A 93 2.23 -6.38 17.86
CA GLU A 93 3.24 -7.19 18.55
C GLU A 93 3.85 -8.29 17.68
N VAL A 94 3.54 -8.33 16.39
CA VAL A 94 4.07 -9.35 15.48
C VAL A 94 4.59 -8.70 14.21
N ALA A 95 5.44 -9.42 13.49
CA ALA A 95 5.98 -8.95 12.22
C ALA A 95 4.88 -8.82 11.16
N ASP A 96 5.06 -7.87 10.25
CA ASP A 96 4.19 -7.68 9.10
C ASP A 96 4.48 -8.76 8.05
N TYR A 97 3.70 -9.83 8.05
CA TYR A 97 3.81 -10.89 7.05
C TYR A 97 2.47 -11.37 6.53
#